data_9674b48e788ea4de1f37151a7fffe668
#
_entry.id   9674b48e788ea4de1f37151a7fffe668
#
_cell.length_a   1.000
_cell.length_b   1.000
_cell.length_c   1.000
_cell.angle_alpha   90.00
_cell.angle_beta   90.00
_cell.angle_gamma   90.00
#
_symmetry.space_group_name_H-M   'P 1'
#
loop_
_entity.id
_entity.type
_entity.pdbx_description
1 polymer ?
#
loop_
_entity_poly.entity_id
_entity_poly.type
_entity_poly.pdbx_seq_one_letter_code
_entity_poly.pdbx_strand_id
1 'polypeptide(L)'
;MRLGKRIVLILNKIDLVPRSNALAWLQYLRHEFPTLPFKASTQQQRHNLSQGTSMTWKSRTGSDAEWAGGAESVGTREILQLIKNYSRNLNLKSSITVGTIGAPNVGKSSLINSLKRSRVCSVASTPGHTKVMQGIMLDRHVRLLDSPGIVFSDANAPPGATAEEIAAAAEAAML
;
A
#
# COMPACT_ATOMS: atom_id res chain seq x y z
N MET A 1 -7.57 20.31 -19.91
CA MET A 1 -8.37 19.94 -18.72
C MET A 1 -7.52 19.02 -17.86
N ARG A 2 -6.92 19.49 -16.74
CA ARG A 2 -6.22 18.61 -15.79
C ARG A 2 -7.26 17.80 -15.05
N LEU A 3 -7.41 16.54 -15.38
CA LEU A 3 -8.18 15.59 -14.59
C LEU A 3 -7.57 15.56 -13.18
N GLY A 4 -8.25 16.14 -12.21
CA GLY A 4 -7.80 16.27 -10.83
C GLY A 4 -7.73 14.93 -10.12
N LYS A 5 -6.76 14.08 -10.52
CA LYS A 5 -6.46 12.82 -9.83
C LYS A 5 -5.90 13.13 -8.44
N ARG A 6 -6.42 12.48 -7.43
CA ARG A 6 -5.93 12.60 -6.05
C ARG A 6 -4.92 11.50 -5.78
N ILE A 7 -3.80 11.86 -5.18
CA ILE A 7 -2.73 10.96 -4.79
C ILE A 7 -2.75 10.84 -3.27
N VAL A 8 -2.63 9.61 -2.78
CA VAL A 8 -2.46 9.29 -1.36
C VAL A 8 -1.29 8.32 -1.24
N LEU A 9 -0.35 8.62 -0.37
CA LEU A 9 0.77 7.74 -0.10
C LEU A 9 0.39 6.72 0.98
N ILE A 10 0.78 5.47 0.77
CA ILE A 10 0.65 4.40 1.76
C ILE A 10 2.04 3.93 2.15
N LEU A 11 2.45 4.28 3.36
CA LEU A 11 3.68 3.75 3.96
C LEU A 11 3.39 2.33 4.45
N ASN A 12 3.74 1.35 3.61
CA ASN A 12 3.45 -0.07 3.88
C ASN A 12 4.61 -0.76 4.62
N LYS A 13 4.34 -1.97 5.12
CA LYS A 13 5.29 -2.82 5.87
C LYS A 13 5.88 -2.11 7.10
N ILE A 14 5.08 -1.29 7.76
CA ILE A 14 5.52 -0.54 8.95
C ILE A 14 5.96 -1.46 10.11
N ASP A 15 5.58 -2.72 10.08
CA ASP A 15 5.98 -3.77 11.02
C ASP A 15 7.45 -4.21 10.89
N LEU A 16 8.11 -3.88 9.78
CA LEU A 16 9.51 -4.27 9.51
C LEU A 16 10.53 -3.23 9.97
N VAL A 17 10.11 -2.09 10.48
CA VAL A 17 10.98 -1.00 10.91
C VAL A 17 10.64 -0.54 12.32
N PRO A 18 11.59 0.04 13.08
CA PRO A 18 11.31 0.65 14.38
C PRO A 18 10.23 1.71 14.26
N ARG A 19 9.41 1.81 15.30
CA ARG A 19 8.29 2.77 15.35
C ARG A 19 8.74 4.22 15.16
N SER A 20 9.86 4.60 15.74
CA SER A 20 10.45 5.94 15.60
C SER A 20 10.72 6.31 14.16
N ASN A 21 11.29 5.38 13.38
CA ASN A 21 11.59 5.58 11.97
C ASN A 21 10.30 5.72 11.15
N ALA A 22 9.31 4.83 11.38
CA ALA A 22 8.02 4.92 10.70
C ALA A 22 7.31 6.25 10.97
N LEU A 23 7.37 6.76 12.22
CA LEU A 23 6.78 8.04 12.59
C LEU A 23 7.49 9.21 11.91
N ALA A 24 8.83 9.21 11.90
CA ALA A 24 9.62 10.26 11.23
C ALA A 24 9.31 10.33 9.73
N TRP A 25 9.27 9.17 9.05
CA TRP A 25 8.90 9.11 7.64
C TRP A 25 7.46 9.55 7.37
N LEU A 26 6.51 9.17 8.23
CA LEU A 26 5.12 9.62 8.11
C LEU A 26 5.00 11.14 8.25
N GLN A 27 5.74 11.72 9.19
CA GLN A 27 5.74 13.16 9.38
C GLN A 27 6.33 13.87 8.16
N TYR A 28 7.46 13.40 7.65
CA TYR A 28 8.11 13.96 6.47
C TYR A 28 7.20 13.90 5.22
N LEU A 29 6.68 12.72 4.89
CA LEU A 29 5.87 12.53 3.70
C LEU A 29 4.54 13.29 3.72
N ARG A 30 3.97 13.54 4.90
CA ARG A 30 2.73 14.30 5.07
C ARG A 30 2.84 15.78 4.71
N HIS A 31 4.04 16.31 4.61
CA HIS A 31 4.24 17.69 4.13
C HIS A 31 3.87 17.83 2.65
N GLU A 32 4.02 16.78 1.86
CA GLU A 32 3.74 16.85 0.42
C GLU A 32 2.43 16.17 0.04
N PHE A 33 2.14 14.99 0.59
CA PHE A 33 0.95 14.20 0.26
C PHE A 33 0.25 13.62 1.50
N PRO A 34 -1.08 13.47 1.45
CA PRO A 34 -1.79 12.69 2.47
C PRO A 34 -1.17 11.30 2.57
N THR A 35 -0.58 10.96 3.73
CA THR A 35 0.15 9.72 3.94
C THR A 35 -0.46 8.93 5.09
N LEU A 36 -0.74 7.65 4.86
CA LEU A 36 -1.29 6.73 5.84
C LEU A 36 -0.32 5.56 6.09
N PRO A 37 -0.13 5.19 7.37
CA PRO A 37 0.63 4.00 7.72
C PRO A 37 -0.21 2.76 7.44
N PHE A 38 0.44 1.70 6.97
CA PHE A 38 -0.24 0.47 6.65
C PHE A 38 0.64 -0.77 6.92
N LYS A 39 -0.02 -1.82 7.35
CA LYS A 39 0.50 -3.18 7.39
C LYS A 39 -0.55 -4.11 6.83
N ALA A 40 -0.19 -4.94 5.86
CA ALA A 40 -1.08 -5.94 5.31
C ALA A 40 -1.37 -7.07 6.32
N SER A 41 -2.53 -7.70 6.21
CA SER A 41 -2.83 -8.92 6.96
C SER A 41 -1.93 -10.05 6.50
N THR A 42 -1.32 -10.75 7.46
CA THR A 42 -0.52 -11.96 7.23
C THR A 42 -1.31 -13.25 7.50
N GLN A 43 -2.60 -13.14 7.82
CA GLN A 43 -3.48 -14.28 8.06
C GLN A 43 -3.57 -15.18 6.81
N GLN A 44 -3.54 -16.49 7.01
CA GLN A 44 -3.55 -17.46 5.90
C GLN A 44 -4.94 -17.79 5.37
N GLN A 45 -6.00 -17.48 6.11
CA GLN A 45 -7.37 -17.72 5.70
C GLN A 45 -7.76 -16.93 4.43
N ARG A 46 -8.67 -17.50 3.63
CA ARG A 46 -9.10 -16.87 2.36
C ARG A 46 -10.10 -15.74 2.54
N HIS A 47 -10.94 -15.80 3.57
CA HIS A 47 -12.04 -14.86 3.83
C HIS A 47 -11.98 -14.34 5.25
N ASN A 48 -12.70 -13.24 5.53
CA ASN A 48 -12.82 -12.61 6.85
C ASN A 48 -11.48 -12.22 7.47
N LEU A 49 -10.55 -11.67 6.68
CA LEU A 49 -9.30 -11.14 7.18
C LEU A 49 -9.59 -10.03 8.20
N SER A 50 -8.93 -10.09 9.35
CA SER A 50 -9.10 -9.11 10.42
C SER A 50 -8.49 -7.77 10.03
N GLN A 51 -9.17 -6.69 10.40
CA GLN A 51 -8.76 -5.31 10.13
C GLN A 51 -8.60 -4.56 11.44
N GLY A 52 -7.36 -4.19 11.76
CA GLY A 52 -7.05 -3.31 12.87
C GLY A 52 -7.13 -1.83 12.48
N THR A 53 -7.19 -0.95 13.48
CA THR A 53 -7.12 0.51 13.30
C THR A 53 -5.71 1.01 13.50
N SER A 54 -5.35 2.11 12.83
CA SER A 54 -4.05 2.77 13.08
C SER A 54 -3.99 3.43 14.46
N MET A 55 -5.13 3.66 15.12
CA MET A 55 -5.14 4.20 16.48
C MET A 55 -4.55 3.22 17.49
N THR A 56 -4.70 1.91 17.28
CA THR A 56 -4.11 0.90 18.16
C THR A 56 -2.58 0.92 18.13
N TRP A 57 -1.96 1.28 17.03
CA TRP A 57 -0.51 1.39 16.96
C TRP A 57 0.03 2.67 17.64
N LYS A 58 -0.75 3.76 17.67
CA LYS A 58 -0.37 5.00 18.34
C LYS A 58 -0.37 4.88 19.88
N SER A 59 -1.29 4.09 20.42
CA SER A 59 -1.51 4.00 21.85
C SER A 59 -0.80 2.83 22.56
N ARG A 60 -0.22 1.89 21.81
CA ARG A 60 0.51 0.76 22.41
C ARG A 60 1.84 1.26 22.99
N THR A 61 1.90 1.36 24.30
CA THR A 61 3.11 1.51 25.10
C THR A 61 3.71 0.11 25.31
N GLY A 62 4.56 -0.33 24.40
CA GLY A 62 5.26 -1.62 24.47
C GLY A 62 6.63 -1.50 23.81
N SER A 63 7.43 -2.54 23.90
CA SER A 63 8.70 -2.62 23.18
C SER A 63 8.49 -2.39 21.68
N ASP A 64 9.47 -1.81 20.99
CA ASP A 64 9.40 -1.49 19.55
C ASP A 64 9.04 -2.70 18.68
N ALA A 65 9.29 -3.93 19.16
CA ALA A 65 8.96 -5.17 18.46
C ALA A 65 7.45 -5.52 18.46
N GLU A 66 6.64 -4.97 19.37
CA GLU A 66 5.23 -5.33 19.52
C GLU A 66 4.24 -4.34 18.93
N TRP A 67 4.69 -3.16 18.52
CA TRP A 67 3.81 -2.06 18.11
C TRP A 67 2.97 -2.33 16.85
N ALA A 68 3.44 -3.20 15.96
CA ALA A 68 2.71 -3.65 14.77
C ALA A 68 2.57 -5.18 14.74
N GLY A 69 2.76 -5.85 15.88
CA GLY A 69 2.63 -7.30 16.00
C GLY A 69 1.20 -7.79 15.72
N GLY A 70 1.09 -9.09 15.47
CA GLY A 70 -0.18 -9.75 15.15
C GLY A 70 -0.38 -9.97 13.65
N ALA A 71 -1.31 -10.87 13.30
CA ALA A 71 -1.61 -11.23 11.91
C ALA A 71 -2.61 -10.30 11.24
N GLU A 72 -3.16 -9.33 11.98
CA GLU A 72 -4.14 -8.37 11.49
C GLU A 72 -3.52 -7.30 10.60
N SER A 73 -4.32 -6.75 9.69
CA SER A 73 -3.92 -5.54 8.96
C SER A 73 -4.06 -4.30 9.85
N VAL A 74 -3.16 -3.35 9.68
CA VAL A 74 -3.19 -2.05 10.36
C VAL A 74 -3.41 -0.94 9.35
N GLY A 75 -4.24 0.07 9.67
CA GLY A 75 -4.51 1.21 8.79
C GLY A 75 -5.59 0.98 7.75
N THR A 76 -6.15 -0.21 7.65
CA THR A 76 -7.19 -0.55 6.65
C THR A 76 -8.45 0.30 6.81
N ARG A 77 -8.89 0.54 8.04
CA ARG A 77 -10.12 1.33 8.32
C ARG A 77 -9.96 2.78 7.88
N GLU A 78 -8.82 3.37 8.12
CA GLU A 78 -8.50 4.75 7.75
C GLU A 78 -8.47 4.92 6.24
N ILE A 79 -7.87 3.96 5.51
CA ILE A 79 -7.87 3.95 4.05
C ILE A 79 -9.31 3.85 3.52
N LEU A 80 -10.11 2.92 4.06
CA LEU A 80 -11.51 2.76 3.66
C LEU A 80 -12.33 4.03 3.94
N GLN A 81 -12.12 4.67 5.10
CA GLN A 81 -12.78 5.92 5.44
C GLN A 81 -12.39 7.05 4.48
N LEU A 82 -11.10 7.15 4.14
CA LEU A 82 -10.60 8.13 3.19
C LEU A 82 -11.24 7.95 1.80
N ILE A 83 -11.28 6.71 1.30
CA ILE A 83 -11.91 6.37 0.02
C ILE A 83 -13.41 6.73 0.05
N LYS A 84 -14.12 6.41 1.13
CA LYS A 84 -15.53 6.76 1.29
C LYS A 84 -15.76 8.28 1.36
N ASN A 85 -14.87 9.02 2.01
CA ASN A 85 -14.97 10.48 2.08
C ASN A 85 -14.77 11.09 0.68
N TYR A 86 -13.84 10.58 -0.11
CA TYR A 86 -13.67 11.03 -1.50
C TYR A 86 -14.88 10.70 -2.37
N SER A 87 -15.49 9.53 -2.18
CA SER A 87 -16.71 9.15 -2.89
C SER A 87 -17.89 10.08 -2.59
N ARG A 88 -18.06 10.49 -1.33
CA ARG A 88 -19.14 11.40 -0.90
C ARG A 88 -18.96 12.82 -1.41
N ASN A 89 -17.73 13.35 -1.32
CA ASN A 89 -17.44 14.75 -1.69
C ASN A 89 -17.62 15.04 -3.18
N LEU A 90 -17.61 14.00 -4.02
CA LEU A 90 -17.78 14.17 -5.46
C LEU A 90 -19.25 14.24 -5.89
N ASN A 91 -20.23 14.14 -4.95
CA ASN A 91 -21.67 14.08 -5.26
C ASN A 91 -22.02 13.12 -6.42
N LEU A 92 -21.19 12.11 -6.62
CA LEU A 92 -21.28 11.25 -7.77
C LEU A 92 -22.26 10.11 -7.50
N LYS A 93 -23.31 10.08 -8.30
CA LYS A 93 -24.09 8.84 -8.51
C LYS A 93 -23.25 7.74 -9.19
N SER A 94 -22.00 8.04 -9.56
CA SER A 94 -21.08 7.19 -10.31
C SER A 94 -20.04 6.54 -9.38
N SER A 95 -19.55 5.36 -9.78
CA SER A 95 -18.51 4.64 -9.08
C SER A 95 -17.15 5.32 -9.20
N ILE A 96 -16.34 5.28 -8.13
CA ILE A 96 -14.96 5.73 -8.15
C ILE A 96 -14.02 4.54 -8.41
N THR A 97 -12.96 4.81 -9.14
CA THR A 97 -11.89 3.84 -9.39
C THR A 97 -10.62 4.29 -8.69
N VAL A 98 -10.04 3.41 -7.88
CA VAL A 98 -8.81 3.65 -7.12
C VAL A 98 -7.74 2.70 -7.62
N GLY A 99 -6.67 3.21 -8.23
CA GLY A 99 -5.52 2.42 -8.67
C GLY A 99 -4.44 2.35 -7.59
N THR A 100 -3.86 1.18 -7.41
CA THR A 100 -2.66 0.99 -6.56
C THR A 100 -1.43 0.97 -7.45
N ILE A 101 -0.46 1.85 -7.19
CA ILE A 101 0.75 2.02 -7.99
C ILE A 101 1.96 1.92 -7.06
N GLY A 102 3.06 1.40 -7.56
CA GLY A 102 4.32 1.30 -6.82
C GLY A 102 5.24 0.21 -7.37
N ALA A 103 6.45 0.13 -6.83
CA ALA A 103 7.46 -0.85 -7.21
C ALA A 103 6.98 -2.30 -7.03
N PRO A 104 7.65 -3.28 -7.62
CA PRO A 104 7.40 -4.70 -7.32
C PRO A 104 7.57 -4.97 -5.81
N ASN A 105 6.85 -5.95 -5.29
CA ASN A 105 6.93 -6.45 -3.90
C ASN A 105 6.67 -5.44 -2.77
N VAL A 106 6.26 -4.20 -3.05
CA VAL A 106 5.87 -3.24 -2.00
C VAL A 106 4.54 -3.58 -1.33
N GLY A 107 3.80 -4.58 -1.81
CA GLY A 107 2.57 -5.11 -1.19
C GLY A 107 1.27 -4.54 -1.73
N LYS A 108 1.20 -4.12 -3.01
CA LYS A 108 -0.02 -3.62 -3.66
C LYS A 108 -1.20 -4.60 -3.59
N SER A 109 -0.99 -5.83 -4.05
CA SER A 109 -2.00 -6.90 -4.01
C SER A 109 -2.39 -7.28 -2.57
N SER A 110 -1.43 -7.25 -1.63
CA SER A 110 -1.69 -7.52 -0.21
C SER A 110 -2.54 -6.41 0.43
N LEU A 111 -2.35 -5.16 0.01
CA LEU A 111 -3.20 -4.03 0.41
C LEU A 111 -4.65 -4.28 -0.04
N ILE A 112 -4.86 -4.62 -1.30
CA ILE A 112 -6.19 -4.89 -1.86
C ILE A 112 -6.87 -6.06 -1.14
N ASN A 113 -6.15 -7.15 -0.88
CA ASN A 113 -6.66 -8.29 -0.13
C ASN A 113 -7.12 -7.88 1.29
N SER A 114 -6.33 -7.05 1.97
CA SER A 114 -6.66 -6.54 3.31
C SER A 114 -7.89 -5.61 3.28
N LEU A 115 -8.01 -4.73 2.27
CA LEU A 115 -9.18 -3.87 2.08
C LEU A 115 -10.44 -4.68 1.79
N LYS A 116 -10.34 -5.70 0.94
CA LYS A 116 -11.45 -6.59 0.58
C LYS A 116 -11.79 -7.62 1.65
N ARG A 117 -10.93 -7.80 2.67
CA ARG A 117 -11.02 -8.84 3.70
C ARG A 117 -11.03 -10.26 3.12
N SER A 118 -10.47 -10.45 1.95
CA SER A 118 -10.38 -11.74 1.28
C SER A 118 -9.21 -11.77 0.31
N ARG A 119 -8.64 -12.94 0.10
CA ARG A 119 -7.54 -13.16 -0.86
C ARG A 119 -8.08 -13.25 -2.29
N VAL A 120 -8.35 -12.12 -2.89
CA VAL A 120 -8.84 -11.99 -4.29
C VAL A 120 -7.70 -11.83 -5.28
N CYS A 121 -6.58 -11.25 -4.84
CA CYS A 121 -5.36 -11.16 -5.63
C CYS A 121 -4.36 -12.20 -5.14
N SER A 122 -3.70 -12.88 -6.06
CA SER A 122 -2.60 -13.78 -5.69
C SER A 122 -1.38 -12.95 -5.28
N VAL A 123 -0.70 -13.42 -4.24
CA VAL A 123 0.47 -12.76 -3.66
C VAL A 123 1.62 -13.75 -3.62
N ALA A 124 2.77 -13.34 -4.15
CA ALA A 124 4.02 -14.09 -4.05
C ALA A 124 5.16 -13.15 -3.67
N SER A 125 6.23 -13.71 -3.15
CA SER A 125 7.47 -12.99 -2.84
C SER A 125 8.30 -12.67 -4.08
N THR A 126 8.04 -13.37 -5.20
CA THR A 126 8.75 -13.14 -6.46
C THR A 126 8.29 -11.86 -7.15
N PRO A 127 9.22 -11.00 -7.62
CA PRO A 127 8.89 -9.81 -8.41
C PRO A 127 8.13 -10.19 -9.69
N GLY A 128 7.25 -9.30 -10.16
CA GLY A 128 6.51 -9.49 -11.42
C GLY A 128 5.38 -10.53 -11.35
N HIS A 129 4.94 -10.94 -10.16
CA HIS A 129 3.84 -11.90 -10.00
C HIS A 129 2.51 -11.38 -10.60
N THR A 130 2.19 -10.11 -10.41
CA THR A 130 1.04 -9.46 -11.06
C THR A 130 1.47 -8.96 -12.43
N LYS A 131 1.07 -9.69 -13.47
CA LYS A 131 1.42 -9.38 -14.87
C LYS A 131 0.38 -8.51 -15.57
N VAL A 132 -0.88 -8.61 -15.15
CA VAL A 132 -2.01 -7.93 -15.78
C VAL A 132 -2.77 -7.12 -14.76
N MET A 133 -3.23 -5.95 -15.15
CA MET A 133 -4.08 -5.11 -14.29
C MET A 133 -5.41 -5.80 -14.02
N GLN A 134 -5.78 -5.91 -12.73
CA GLN A 134 -7.02 -6.54 -12.30
C GLN A 134 -7.94 -5.53 -11.61
N GLY A 135 -9.23 -5.55 -11.97
CA GLY A 135 -10.25 -4.73 -11.32
C GLY A 135 -11.03 -5.52 -10.28
N ILE A 136 -11.01 -5.09 -9.03
CA ILE A 136 -11.69 -5.72 -7.90
C ILE A 136 -12.78 -4.78 -7.36
N MET A 137 -14.01 -5.23 -7.31
CA MET A 137 -15.09 -4.47 -6.68
C MET A 137 -14.94 -4.56 -5.16
N LEU A 138 -14.67 -3.43 -4.52
CA LEU A 138 -14.63 -3.32 -3.06
C LEU A 138 -16.05 -3.18 -2.50
N ASP A 139 -16.81 -2.23 -3.07
CA ASP A 139 -18.18 -1.93 -2.72
C ASP A 139 -18.94 -1.56 -4.01
N ARG A 140 -20.26 -1.35 -3.92
CA ARG A 140 -21.13 -0.97 -5.05
C ARG A 140 -20.60 0.23 -5.85
N HIS A 141 -19.95 1.16 -5.19
CA HIS A 141 -19.47 2.42 -5.77
C HIS A 141 -17.93 2.56 -5.79
N VAL A 142 -17.19 1.53 -5.38
CA VAL A 142 -15.73 1.57 -5.29
C VAL A 142 -15.11 0.38 -6.01
N ARG A 143 -14.33 0.66 -7.04
CA ARG A 143 -13.52 -0.32 -7.77
C ARG A 143 -12.04 -0.09 -7.47
N LEU A 144 -11.34 -1.13 -7.05
CA LEU A 144 -9.90 -1.14 -6.89
C LEU A 144 -9.24 -1.71 -8.14
N LEU A 145 -8.10 -1.15 -8.54
CA LEU A 145 -7.27 -1.69 -9.60
C LEU A 145 -5.93 -2.14 -9.01
N ASP A 146 -5.64 -3.44 -9.13
CA ASP A 146 -4.31 -3.97 -8.86
C ASP A 146 -3.45 -3.82 -10.10
N SER A 147 -2.30 -3.15 -9.98
CA SER A 147 -1.39 -2.94 -11.11
C SER A 147 -0.10 -3.74 -10.97
N PRO A 148 0.53 -4.12 -12.08
CA PRO A 148 1.89 -4.61 -12.07
C PRO A 148 2.83 -3.62 -11.38
N GLY A 149 3.96 -4.12 -10.86
CA GLY A 149 5.01 -3.26 -10.31
C GLY A 149 5.63 -2.39 -11.41
N ILE A 150 5.86 -1.11 -11.10
CA ILE A 150 6.54 -0.19 -12.01
C ILE A 150 7.98 -0.06 -11.52
N VAL A 151 8.92 -0.34 -12.40
CA VAL A 151 10.34 -0.09 -12.17
C VAL A 151 10.70 1.12 -13.04
N PHE A 152 11.24 2.15 -12.42
CA PHE A 152 11.81 3.27 -13.16
C PHE A 152 13.24 2.86 -13.51
N SER A 153 13.55 2.75 -14.81
CA SER A 153 14.95 2.67 -15.24
C SER A 153 15.54 4.08 -15.12
N ASP A 154 16.60 4.20 -14.33
CA ASP A 154 17.40 5.42 -14.36
C ASP A 154 17.92 5.63 -15.79
N ALA A 155 17.81 6.85 -16.29
CA ALA A 155 18.30 7.21 -17.63
C ALA A 155 19.82 6.95 -17.82
N ASN A 156 20.54 6.67 -16.72
CA ASN A 156 21.95 6.32 -16.68
C ASN A 156 22.21 4.80 -16.53
N ALA A 157 21.18 3.97 -16.44
CA ALA A 157 21.38 2.52 -16.42
C ALA A 157 21.83 2.03 -17.80
N PRO A 158 22.84 1.16 -17.89
CA PRO A 158 23.28 0.63 -19.18
C PRO A 158 22.12 -0.13 -19.85
N PRO A 159 21.99 -0.03 -21.18
CA PRO A 159 20.92 -0.70 -21.91
C PRO A 159 21.03 -2.22 -21.69
N GLY A 160 19.98 -2.81 -21.14
CA GLY A 160 19.91 -4.23 -20.82
C GLY A 160 20.10 -4.60 -19.36
N ALA A 161 20.27 -3.62 -18.45
CA ALA A 161 20.36 -3.88 -17.02
C ALA A 161 19.09 -4.54 -16.49
N THR A 162 19.25 -5.58 -15.70
CA THR A 162 18.12 -6.27 -15.05
C THR A 162 17.58 -5.46 -13.89
N ALA A 163 16.31 -5.71 -13.51
CA ALA A 163 15.70 -5.03 -12.36
C ALA A 163 16.46 -5.24 -11.04
N GLU A 164 17.20 -6.34 -10.92
CA GLU A 164 18.06 -6.66 -9.76
C GLU A 164 19.33 -5.81 -9.75
N GLU A 165 19.95 -5.58 -10.90
CA GLU A 165 21.13 -4.72 -11.03
C GLU A 165 20.81 -3.25 -10.76
N ILE A 166 19.63 -2.79 -11.21
CA ILE A 166 19.14 -1.43 -10.93
C ILE A 166 18.84 -1.26 -9.43
N ALA A 167 18.26 -2.27 -8.78
CA ALA A 167 18.00 -2.25 -7.35
C ALA A 167 19.29 -2.24 -6.53
N ALA A 168 20.29 -3.04 -6.91
CA ALA A 168 21.61 -3.09 -6.27
C ALA A 168 22.38 -1.77 -6.43
N ALA A 169 22.30 -1.12 -7.61
CA ALA A 169 22.90 0.18 -7.85
C ALA A 169 22.23 1.31 -7.04
N ALA A 170 20.91 1.25 -6.84
CA ALA A 170 20.17 2.18 -6.00
C ALA A 170 20.53 2.03 -4.51
N GLU A 171 20.72 0.78 -4.03
CA GLU A 171 21.20 0.51 -2.67
C GLU A 171 22.64 1.02 -2.43
N ALA A 172 23.53 0.84 -3.41
CA ALA A 172 24.92 1.31 -3.33
C ALA A 172 25.02 2.85 -3.36
N ALA A 173 24.07 3.56 -3.95
CA ALA A 173 24.03 5.01 -3.99
C ALA A 173 23.46 5.65 -2.71
N MET A 174 22.88 4.86 -1.81
CA MET A 174 22.32 5.32 -0.52
C MET A 174 23.29 5.15 0.67
N LEU A 175 24.47 4.63 0.47
CA LEU A 175 25.56 4.50 1.46
C LEU A 175 26.60 5.59 1.30
#